data_b4cba10188822754f735242333a07a01
#
_entry.id   b4cba10188822754f735242333a07a01
#
_cell.length_a   1.000
_cell.length_b   1.000
_cell.length_c   1.000
_cell.angle_alpha   90.00
_cell.angle_beta   90.00
_cell.angle_gamma   90.00
#
_symmetry.space_group_name_H-M   'P 1'
#
loop_
_entity.id
_entity.type
_entity.pdbx_description
1 polymer ?
#
loop_
_entity_poly.entity_id
_entity_poly.type
_entity_poly.pdbx_seq_one_letter_code
_entity_poly.pdbx_strand_id
1 'polypeptide(L)'
;MNCENCKKEFEPNDNIFTIDGNQEVCYDCAQAAAKKAIEEERKIEILDQNFEEHFLCVWCEDLFPKSELRKEVNMGYLCDTCIQAIHSRGERLTIEY
;
A
#
# COMPACT_ATOMS: atom_id res chain seq x y z
N MET A 1 21.00 -6.30 -7.33
CA MET A 1 20.35 -5.86 -6.07
C MET A 1 19.30 -6.89 -5.68
N ASN A 2 19.17 -7.14 -4.41
CA ASN A 2 18.23 -8.13 -3.88
C ASN A 2 17.28 -7.49 -2.87
N CYS A 3 16.08 -8.04 -2.77
CA CYS A 3 15.15 -7.67 -1.72
C CYS A 3 15.77 -7.95 -0.36
N GLU A 4 15.85 -6.95 0.51
CA GLU A 4 16.47 -7.09 1.83
C GLU A 4 15.67 -7.97 2.79
N ASN A 5 14.39 -8.21 2.48
CA ASN A 5 13.54 -9.03 3.31
C ASN A 5 13.51 -10.51 2.90
N CYS A 6 13.18 -10.80 1.64
CA CYS A 6 13.05 -12.17 1.16
C CYS A 6 14.26 -12.67 0.36
N LYS A 7 15.23 -11.79 0.11
CA LYS A 7 16.48 -12.10 -0.60
C LYS A 7 16.29 -12.43 -2.09
N LYS A 8 15.10 -12.18 -2.64
CA LYS A 8 14.87 -12.36 -4.06
C LYS A 8 15.69 -11.35 -4.87
N GLU A 9 16.30 -11.83 -5.97
CA GLU A 9 17.03 -10.95 -6.88
C GLU A 9 16.03 -10.11 -7.69
N PHE A 10 16.29 -8.81 -7.78
CA PHE A 10 15.48 -7.90 -8.58
C PHE A 10 15.79 -8.04 -10.07
N GLU A 11 14.76 -8.11 -10.88
CA GLU A 11 14.87 -8.03 -12.33
C GLU A 11 14.72 -6.57 -12.78
N PRO A 12 15.16 -6.22 -14.01
CA PRO A 12 15.07 -4.83 -14.49
C PRO A 12 13.65 -4.26 -14.52
N ASN A 13 12.63 -5.13 -14.63
CA ASN A 13 11.23 -4.71 -14.68
C ASN A 13 10.53 -4.76 -13.33
N ASP A 14 11.20 -5.20 -12.27
CA ASP A 14 10.59 -5.30 -10.96
C ASP A 14 10.38 -3.92 -10.34
N ASN A 15 9.27 -3.76 -9.66
CA ASN A 15 9.02 -2.59 -8.83
C ASN A 15 9.76 -2.75 -7.51
N ILE A 16 10.62 -1.79 -7.21
CA ILE A 16 11.39 -1.78 -5.98
C ILE A 16 10.81 -0.70 -5.08
N PHE A 17 10.52 -1.06 -3.84
CA PHE A 17 10.00 -0.15 -2.84
C PHE A 17 11.00 0.06 -1.73
N THR A 18 10.99 1.24 -1.14
CA THR A 18 11.84 1.57 0.00
C THR A 18 10.97 1.74 1.24
N ILE A 19 11.28 1.02 2.29
CA ILE A 19 10.59 1.12 3.57
C ILE A 19 11.41 1.99 4.51
N ASP A 20 10.82 3.08 5.01
CA ASP A 20 11.43 4.03 5.93
C ASP A 20 12.79 4.58 5.45
N GLY A 21 13.00 4.54 4.14
CA GLY A 21 14.23 5.01 3.51
C GLY A 21 15.44 4.11 3.75
N ASN A 22 15.27 2.96 4.40
CA ASN A 22 16.37 2.09 4.82
C ASN A 22 16.42 0.73 4.12
N GLN A 23 15.26 0.20 3.75
CA GLN A 23 15.18 -1.14 3.17
C GLN A 23 14.62 -1.08 1.75
N GLU A 24 15.30 -1.75 0.83
CA GLU A 24 14.79 -1.95 -0.52
C GLU A 24 14.15 -3.34 -0.58
N VAL A 25 12.86 -3.39 -0.91
CA VAL A 25 12.07 -4.62 -0.91
C VAL A 25 11.25 -4.75 -2.19
N CYS A 26 10.88 -5.98 -2.53
CA CYS A 26 9.98 -6.23 -3.66
C CYS A 26 8.54 -5.86 -3.30
N TYR A 27 7.66 -5.85 -4.30
CA TYR A 27 6.25 -5.51 -4.10
C TYR A 27 5.60 -6.37 -3.02
N ASP A 28 5.81 -7.70 -3.09
CA ASP A 28 5.20 -8.62 -2.12
C ASP A 28 5.64 -8.33 -0.69
N CYS A 29 6.92 -8.03 -0.50
CA CYS A 29 7.43 -7.69 0.83
C CYS A 29 6.92 -6.33 1.30
N ALA A 30 6.81 -5.35 0.40
CA ALA A 30 6.24 -4.05 0.74
C ALA A 30 4.77 -4.19 1.15
N GLN A 31 3.99 -4.96 0.42
CA GLN A 31 2.60 -5.24 0.74
C GLN A 31 2.47 -5.92 2.10
N ALA A 32 3.28 -6.94 2.37
CA ALA A 32 3.28 -7.64 3.66
C ALA A 32 3.68 -6.72 4.81
N ALA A 33 4.67 -5.85 4.60
CA ALA A 33 5.09 -4.88 5.60
C ALA A 33 3.99 -3.87 5.91
N ALA A 34 3.28 -3.38 4.88
CA ALA A 34 2.16 -2.46 5.06
C ALA A 34 1.02 -3.13 5.84
N LYS A 35 0.69 -4.36 5.50
CA LYS A 35 -0.34 -5.13 6.20
C LYS A 35 0.01 -5.32 7.66
N LYS A 36 1.24 -5.71 7.94
CA LYS A 36 1.72 -5.91 9.31
C LYS A 36 1.70 -4.61 10.10
N ALA A 37 2.10 -3.49 9.47
CA ALA A 37 2.07 -2.19 10.12
C ALA A 37 0.66 -1.79 10.52
N ILE A 38 -0.33 -2.06 9.67
CA ILE A 38 -1.74 -1.80 9.98
C ILE A 38 -2.21 -2.66 11.16
N GLU A 39 -1.85 -3.95 11.16
CA GLU A 39 -2.21 -4.87 12.26
C GLU A 39 -1.59 -4.46 13.59
N GLU A 40 -0.38 -3.90 13.54
CA GLU A 40 0.33 -3.44 14.74
C GLU A 40 0.07 -1.96 15.06
N GLU A 41 -0.77 -1.30 14.28
CA GLU A 41 -1.07 0.12 14.40
C GLU A 41 0.19 1.00 14.32
N ARG A 42 1.17 0.58 13.52
CA ARG A 42 2.40 1.34 13.28
C ARG A 42 2.29 2.10 11.96
N LYS A 43 3.01 3.19 11.89
CA LYS A 43 3.16 3.95 10.64
C LYS A 43 4.50 3.62 10.02
N ILE A 44 4.49 3.26 8.76
CA ILE A 44 5.70 3.07 7.96
C ILE A 44 5.57 3.89 6.68
N GLU A 45 6.71 4.29 6.14
CA GLU A 45 6.76 5.02 4.88
C GLU A 45 7.23 4.07 3.79
N ILE A 46 6.39 3.90 2.76
CA ILE A 46 6.71 3.06 1.61
C ILE A 46 6.76 3.96 0.38
N LEU A 47 7.94 4.05 -0.22
CA LEU A 47 8.17 4.86 -1.41
C LEU A 47 8.57 3.97 -2.58
N ASP A 48 8.10 4.32 -3.77
CA ASP A 48 8.52 3.64 -4.99
C ASP A 48 9.82 4.27 -5.53
N GLN A 49 10.23 3.85 -6.73
CA GLN A 49 11.45 4.35 -7.37
C GLN A 49 11.39 5.84 -7.70
N ASN A 50 10.19 6.41 -7.77
CA ASN A 50 9.95 7.83 -8.02
C ASN A 50 9.68 8.62 -6.73
N PHE A 51 9.90 8.02 -5.57
CA PHE A 51 9.64 8.59 -4.26
C PHE A 51 8.17 8.92 -4.01
N GLU A 52 7.26 8.24 -4.68
CA GLU A 52 5.83 8.38 -4.46
C GLU A 52 5.39 7.47 -3.33
N GLU A 53 4.67 8.03 -2.36
CA GLU A 53 4.16 7.25 -1.22
C GLU A 53 3.11 6.24 -1.66
N HIS A 54 3.19 5.05 -1.09
CA HIS A 54 2.24 3.98 -1.31
C HIS A 54 1.59 3.57 0.00
N PHE A 55 0.30 3.26 -0.06
CA PHE A 55 -0.45 2.77 1.09
C PHE A 55 -1.23 1.52 0.70
N LEU A 56 -1.56 0.72 1.71
CA LEU A 56 -2.35 -0.50 1.52
C LEU A 56 -3.84 -0.15 1.50
N CYS A 57 -4.55 -0.63 0.49
CA CYS A 57 -6.02 -0.59 0.49
C CYS A 57 -6.51 -1.58 1.56
N VAL A 58 -7.28 -1.10 2.53
CA VAL A 58 -7.71 -1.93 3.65
C VAL A 58 -8.76 -2.98 3.26
N TRP A 59 -9.36 -2.84 2.10
CA TRP A 59 -10.39 -3.76 1.61
C TRP A 59 -9.82 -4.91 0.79
N CYS A 60 -9.03 -4.60 -0.24
CA CYS A 60 -8.46 -5.62 -1.12
C CYS A 60 -7.03 -6.01 -0.74
N GLU A 61 -6.43 -5.30 0.20
CA GLU A 61 -5.08 -5.56 0.70
C GLU A 61 -3.97 -5.45 -0.36
N ASP A 62 -4.20 -4.65 -1.40
CA ASP A 62 -3.20 -4.35 -2.41
C ASP A 62 -2.55 -2.99 -2.14
N LEU A 63 -1.31 -2.86 -2.57
CA LEU A 63 -0.53 -1.64 -2.41
C LEU A 63 -0.76 -0.71 -3.61
N PHE A 64 -1.11 0.54 -3.34
CA PHE A 64 -1.38 1.55 -4.37
C PHE A 64 -0.67 2.86 -4.07
N PRO A 65 -0.35 3.66 -5.10
CA PRO A 65 0.12 5.02 -4.89
C PRO A 65 -0.94 5.85 -4.15
N LYS A 66 -0.50 6.72 -3.28
CA LYS A 66 -1.42 7.59 -2.52
C LYS A 66 -2.41 8.34 -3.41
N SER A 67 -1.97 8.75 -4.61
CA SER A 67 -2.80 9.47 -5.57
C SER A 67 -4.00 8.66 -6.07
N GLU A 68 -3.92 7.33 -6.02
CA GLU A 68 -5.00 6.42 -6.44
C GLU A 68 -5.89 5.97 -5.29
N LEU A 69 -5.59 6.40 -4.07
CA LEU A 69 -6.34 6.03 -2.88
C LEU A 69 -7.17 7.19 -2.37
N ARG A 70 -8.28 6.85 -1.72
CA ARG A 70 -9.10 7.81 -0.98
C ARG A 70 -9.15 7.37 0.47
N LYS A 71 -9.08 8.31 1.38
CA LYS A 71 -9.14 8.02 2.82
C LYS A 71 -10.60 8.07 3.29
N GLU A 72 -11.07 6.93 3.79
CA GLU A 72 -12.38 6.86 4.43
C GLU A 72 -12.19 7.06 5.94
N VAL A 73 -13.07 7.83 6.56
CA VAL A 73 -12.91 8.29 7.96
C VAL A 73 -12.80 7.12 8.95
N ASN A 74 -13.54 6.04 8.72
CA ASN A 74 -13.59 4.91 9.66
C ASN A 74 -12.74 3.73 9.24
N MET A 75 -12.51 3.54 7.95
CA MET A 75 -11.85 2.35 7.42
C MET A 75 -10.38 2.56 7.08
N GLY A 76 -10.00 3.76 6.69
CA GLY A 76 -8.67 4.06 6.20
C GLY A 76 -8.63 4.21 4.69
N TYR A 77 -7.49 3.86 4.07
CA TYR A 77 -7.32 4.05 2.63
C TYR A 77 -8.04 2.97 1.82
N LEU A 78 -8.73 3.42 0.77
CA LEU A 78 -9.45 2.54 -0.16
C LEU A 78 -9.10 2.93 -1.60
N CYS A 79 -8.93 1.93 -2.47
CA CYS A 79 -8.77 2.19 -3.90
C CYS A 79 -10.14 2.45 -4.54
N ASP A 80 -10.16 3.11 -5.70
CA ASP A 80 -11.40 3.46 -6.38
C ASP A 80 -12.28 2.23 -6.68
N THR A 81 -11.67 1.12 -7.08
CA THR A 81 -12.38 -0.11 -7.34
C THR A 81 -13.12 -0.62 -6.10
N CYS A 82 -12.47 -0.59 -4.95
CA CYS A 82 -13.09 -1.01 -3.68
C CYS A 82 -14.19 -0.05 -3.26
N ILE A 83 -13.99 1.25 -3.45
CA ILE A 83 -15.02 2.25 -3.16
C ILE A 83 -16.28 1.98 -3.99
N GLN A 84 -16.12 1.71 -5.29
CA GLN A 84 -17.23 1.38 -6.16
C GLN A 84 -17.93 0.09 -5.74
N ALA A 85 -17.16 -0.93 -5.36
CA ALA A 85 -17.71 -2.20 -4.89
C ALA A 85 -18.55 -2.02 -3.62
N ILE A 86 -18.05 -1.22 -2.68
CA ILE A 86 -18.78 -0.94 -1.43
C ILE A 86 -20.05 -0.15 -1.71
N HIS A 87 -19.99 0.86 -2.57
CA HIS A 87 -21.19 1.61 -2.98
C HIS A 87 -22.22 0.73 -3.66
N SER A 88 -21.78 -0.23 -4.49
CA SER A 88 -22.68 -1.17 -5.15
C SER A 88 -23.43 -2.07 -4.17
N ARG A 89 -22.88 -2.25 -2.97
CA ARG A 89 -23.53 -3.01 -1.90
C ARG A 89 -24.50 -2.17 -1.09
N GLY A 90 -24.61 -0.88 -1.38
CA GLY A 90 -25.50 0.04 -0.67
C GLY A 90 -24.92 0.61 0.62
N GLU A 91 -23.64 0.39 0.89
CA GLU A 91 -22.98 0.94 2.06
C GLU A 91 -22.58 2.39 1.81
N ARG A 92 -22.60 3.18 2.88
CA ARG A 92 -22.19 4.59 2.82
C ARG A 92 -20.76 4.73 3.30
N LEU A 93 -19.98 5.51 2.54
CA LEU A 93 -18.61 5.83 2.90
C LEU A 93 -18.49 7.35 3.12
N THR A 94 -17.72 7.72 4.13
CA THR A 94 -17.35 9.12 4.37
C THR A 94 -15.89 9.31 3.94
N ILE A 95 -15.70 9.88 2.76
CA ILE A 95 -14.37 10.07 2.18
C ILE A 95 -13.84 11.44 2.58
N GLU A 96 -12.61 11.49 3.07
CA GLU A 96 -11.90 12.75 3.32
C GLU A 96 -11.29 13.25 2.01
N TYR A 97 -11.47 14.53 1.73
CA TYR A 97 -10.91 15.19 0.56
C TYR A 97 -9.84 16.19 0.94
#